data_3f9f8ddef858fb31e22bf92eea7e34df
#
_entry.id   3f9f8ddef858fb31e22bf92eea7e34df
#
_cell.length_a   1.000
_cell.length_b   1.000
_cell.length_c   1.000
_cell.angle_alpha   90.00
_cell.angle_beta   90.00
_cell.angle_gamma   90.00
#
_symmetry.space_group_name_H-M   'P 1'
#
loop_
_entity.id
_entity.type
_entity.pdbx_description
1 polymer ?
#
loop_
_entity_poly.entity_id
_entity_poly.type
_entity_poly.pdbx_seq_one_letter_code
_entity_poly.pdbx_strand_id
1 'polypeptide(L)'
;ANLDEINYCCEKCGCVSSEAEWKERFHDGKYIAAHPEREIRGFHVNALASMFMGWKKIVEDFLAANADAKHGNSEPLKAWTNLNMAETWENGGEQLDEEALFKRREKYGCEVPADVLYLTAGVDTQDDRLEAEVVGWGEGAESWGIRYTVFYGDTKLQTVWDALDEFLLQSFERADGAKLKIICTCIDSGGHRANEVYKFCKVRTARNVFAIKGQGGDVPYIKRPTKNNREKAWLFTLGVD
;
A
#
# COMPACT_ATOMS: atom_id res chain seq x y z
N ALA A 1 7.49 29.97 20.15
CA ALA A 1 8.32 29.11 21.00
C ALA A 1 9.72 29.70 21.04
N ASN A 2 10.35 29.75 22.23
CA ASN A 2 11.76 30.11 22.33
C ASN A 2 12.58 28.88 21.96
N LEU A 3 13.25 28.90 20.84
CA LEU A 3 14.06 27.77 20.33
C LEU A 3 15.49 27.73 20.92
N ASP A 4 15.82 28.67 21.79
CA ASP A 4 17.14 28.72 22.42
C ASP A 4 17.20 27.91 23.74
N GLU A 5 16.03 27.45 24.24
CA GLU A 5 15.90 26.67 25.47
C GLU A 5 15.05 25.40 25.23
N ILE A 6 15.58 24.48 24.43
CA ILE A 6 14.91 23.19 24.21
C ILE A 6 15.40 22.19 25.22
N ASN A 7 14.45 21.59 25.95
CA ASN A 7 14.72 20.60 26.97
C ASN A 7 13.85 19.36 26.75
N TYR A 8 14.37 18.21 27.12
CA TYR A 8 13.61 16.95 27.17
C TYR A 8 12.91 16.83 28.51
N CYS A 9 11.63 16.55 28.49
CA CYS A 9 10.85 16.23 29.69
C CYS A 9 10.53 14.73 29.70
N CYS A 10 10.96 14.02 30.71
CA CYS A 10 10.68 12.60 30.85
C CYS A 10 9.19 12.35 31.12
N GLU A 11 8.52 11.59 30.28
CA GLU A 11 7.09 11.29 30.42
C GLU A 11 6.74 10.51 31.69
N LYS A 12 7.70 9.72 32.23
CA LYS A 12 7.46 8.89 33.42
C LYS A 12 7.64 9.63 34.74
N CYS A 13 8.60 10.55 34.83
CA CYS A 13 8.93 11.19 36.10
C CYS A 13 8.90 12.73 36.03
N GLY A 14 8.70 13.34 34.86
CA GLY A 14 8.69 14.78 34.68
C GLY A 14 10.03 15.47 34.81
N CYS A 15 11.14 14.74 34.99
CA CYS A 15 12.47 15.35 35.02
C CYS A 15 12.80 16.02 33.67
N VAL A 16 13.41 17.20 33.77
CA VAL A 16 13.83 17.99 32.62
C VAL A 16 15.34 17.89 32.47
N SER A 17 15.81 17.67 31.24
CA SER A 17 17.23 17.61 30.89
C SER A 17 17.52 18.45 29.66
N SER A 18 18.62 19.17 29.67
CA SER A 18 19.16 19.83 28.48
C SER A 18 19.64 18.79 27.47
N GLU A 19 19.81 19.21 26.19
CA GLU A 19 20.35 18.36 25.13
C GLU A 19 21.73 17.77 25.54
N ALA A 20 22.63 18.59 26.10
CA ALA A 20 23.95 18.14 26.49
C ALA A 20 23.90 17.07 27.58
N GLU A 21 23.13 17.32 28.64
CA GLU A 21 23.00 16.38 29.77
C GLU A 21 22.37 15.07 29.34
N TRP A 22 21.35 15.12 28.41
CA TRP A 22 20.68 13.94 27.93
C TRP A 22 21.61 13.10 27.05
N LYS A 23 22.34 13.75 26.13
CA LYS A 23 23.29 13.07 25.22
C LYS A 23 24.47 12.49 25.94
N GLU A 24 25.00 13.14 27.01
CA GLU A 24 26.04 12.60 27.84
C GLU A 24 25.65 11.29 28.52
N ARG A 25 24.38 11.19 28.97
CA ARG A 25 23.82 9.99 29.61
C ARG A 25 23.36 8.90 28.62
N PHE A 26 23.38 9.17 27.34
CA PHE A 26 22.91 8.20 26.33
C PHE A 26 23.68 6.88 26.38
N HIS A 27 24.96 6.92 26.75
CA HIS A 27 25.80 5.73 26.92
C HIS A 27 25.39 4.83 28.10
N ASP A 28 24.66 5.37 29.06
CA ASP A 28 24.15 4.61 30.21
C ASP A 28 22.86 3.86 29.87
N GLY A 29 22.29 4.13 28.70
CA GLY A 29 21.06 3.52 28.20
C GLY A 29 21.22 2.03 27.95
N LYS A 30 20.17 1.26 28.22
CA LYS A 30 20.10 -0.17 27.95
C LYS A 30 18.87 -0.48 27.10
N TYR A 31 19.06 -1.24 26.04
CA TYR A 31 17.95 -1.78 25.27
C TYR A 31 17.28 -2.92 26.03
N ILE A 32 15.97 -2.80 26.19
CA ILE A 32 15.13 -3.86 26.76
C ILE A 32 14.34 -4.47 25.59
N ALA A 33 14.58 -5.75 25.34
CA ALA A 33 13.90 -6.45 24.25
C ALA A 33 12.39 -6.60 24.56
N ALA A 34 11.53 -6.09 23.69
CA ALA A 34 10.08 -6.34 23.78
C ALA A 34 9.73 -7.81 23.48
N HIS A 35 10.53 -8.45 22.63
CA HIS A 35 10.35 -9.84 22.19
C HIS A 35 11.68 -10.61 22.29
N PRO A 36 12.12 -10.98 23.51
CA PRO A 36 13.40 -11.65 23.72
C PRO A 36 13.50 -13.04 23.08
N GLU A 37 12.34 -13.65 22.75
CA GLU A 37 12.20 -14.96 22.12
C GLU A 37 12.50 -14.96 20.61
N ARG A 38 12.57 -13.80 19.96
CA ARG A 38 12.82 -13.70 18.51
C ARG A 38 14.31 -13.78 18.19
N GLU A 39 14.66 -14.49 17.12
CA GLU A 39 16.04 -14.61 16.63
C GLU A 39 16.53 -13.29 16.04
N ILE A 40 15.66 -12.56 15.31
CA ILE A 40 15.99 -11.26 14.72
C ILE A 40 15.70 -10.17 15.74
N ARG A 41 16.73 -9.35 16.02
CA ARG A 41 16.63 -8.22 16.95
C ARG A 41 16.57 -6.91 16.19
N GLY A 42 15.55 -6.11 16.47
CA GLY A 42 15.41 -4.74 15.98
C GLY A 42 15.81 -3.75 17.07
N PHE A 43 16.39 -2.62 16.66
CA PHE A 43 16.73 -1.51 17.55
C PHE A 43 16.05 -0.25 17.02
N HIS A 44 15.41 0.52 17.91
CA HIS A 44 14.83 1.81 17.58
C HIS A 44 15.68 2.91 18.17
N VAL A 45 16.17 3.82 17.33
CA VAL A 45 16.96 5.01 17.73
C VAL A 45 16.45 6.19 16.92
N ASN A 46 15.97 7.22 17.57
CA ASN A 46 15.53 8.44 16.91
C ASN A 46 16.65 9.51 16.84
N ALA A 47 16.40 10.58 16.09
CA ALA A 47 17.39 11.64 15.88
C ALA A 47 17.72 12.44 17.14
N LEU A 48 16.95 12.36 18.21
CA LEU A 48 17.27 13.01 19.48
C LEU A 48 18.59 12.49 20.07
N ALA A 49 18.92 11.22 19.79
CA ALA A 49 20.17 10.58 20.20
C ALA A 49 21.36 10.91 19.28
N SER A 50 21.15 11.58 18.15
CA SER A 50 22.20 11.89 17.18
C SER A 50 23.21 12.88 17.73
N MET A 51 24.49 12.53 17.63
CA MET A 51 25.60 13.45 17.96
C MET A 51 25.86 14.48 16.84
N PHE A 52 25.28 14.27 15.66
CA PHE A 52 25.50 15.11 14.47
C PHE A 52 24.36 16.11 14.23
N MET A 53 23.22 15.96 14.91
CA MET A 53 22.05 16.79 14.75
C MET A 53 21.63 17.38 16.11
N GLY A 54 21.55 18.71 16.19
CA GLY A 54 21.08 19.41 17.39
C GLY A 54 19.55 19.39 17.50
N TRP A 55 19.04 19.38 18.72
CA TRP A 55 17.59 19.40 18.97
C TRP A 55 16.90 20.63 18.42
N LYS A 56 17.59 21.78 18.38
CA LYS A 56 17.07 23.02 17.77
C LYS A 56 16.64 22.75 16.33
N LYS A 57 17.50 22.11 15.52
CA LYS A 57 17.22 21.80 14.12
C LYS A 57 16.03 20.82 13.99
N ILE A 58 15.98 19.79 14.84
CA ILE A 58 14.89 18.80 14.84
C ILE A 58 13.55 19.49 15.11
N VAL A 59 13.50 20.42 16.08
CA VAL A 59 12.29 21.15 16.44
C VAL A 59 11.91 22.18 15.37
N GLU A 60 12.88 22.88 14.79
CA GLU A 60 12.62 23.82 13.66
C GLU A 60 11.99 23.08 12.48
N ASP A 61 12.53 21.93 12.11
CA ASP A 61 12.00 21.10 11.01
C ASP A 61 10.59 20.58 11.32
N PHE A 62 10.35 20.18 12.57
CA PHE A 62 9.00 19.79 13.01
C PHE A 62 7.99 20.93 12.86
N LEU A 63 8.35 22.12 13.35
CA LEU A 63 7.44 23.26 13.32
C LEU A 63 7.10 23.66 11.88
N ALA A 64 8.10 23.64 10.98
CA ALA A 64 7.87 23.91 9.56
C ALA A 64 6.96 22.84 8.93
N ALA A 65 7.28 21.56 9.11
CA ALA A 65 6.49 20.44 8.58
C ALA A 65 5.06 20.40 9.13
N ASN A 66 4.88 20.72 10.42
CA ASN A 66 3.56 20.78 11.05
C ASN A 66 2.73 22.01 10.57
N ALA A 67 3.39 23.11 10.21
CA ALA A 67 2.71 24.24 9.58
C ALA A 67 2.18 23.85 8.20
N ASP A 68 2.97 23.18 7.38
CA ASP A 68 2.56 22.68 6.07
C ASP A 68 1.40 21.67 6.17
N ALA A 69 1.45 20.77 7.15
CA ALA A 69 0.38 19.80 7.40
C ALA A 69 -0.97 20.48 7.75
N LYS A 70 -0.95 21.58 8.51
CA LYS A 70 -2.13 22.39 8.81
C LYS A 70 -2.74 23.07 7.57
N HIS A 71 -1.96 23.23 6.52
CA HIS A 71 -2.40 23.74 5.22
C HIS A 71 -2.73 22.64 4.20
N GLY A 72 -2.84 21.38 4.66
CA GLY A 72 -3.24 20.23 3.86
C GLY A 72 -2.10 19.46 3.20
N ASN A 73 -0.84 19.84 3.43
CA ASN A 73 0.32 19.12 2.93
C ASN A 73 1.01 18.36 4.07
N SER A 74 0.66 17.09 4.28
CA SER A 74 1.21 16.24 5.35
C SER A 74 2.54 15.54 4.98
N GLU A 75 2.97 15.56 3.71
CA GLU A 75 4.20 14.85 3.28
C GLU A 75 5.48 15.29 4.02
N PRO A 76 5.73 16.59 4.30
CA PRO A 76 6.89 16.99 5.09
C PRO A 76 6.83 16.45 6.53
N LEU A 77 5.65 16.41 7.15
CA LEU A 77 5.48 15.90 8.50
C LEU A 77 5.67 14.38 8.55
N LYS A 78 5.17 13.66 7.56
CA LYS A 78 5.41 12.23 7.37
C LYS A 78 6.91 11.92 7.22
N ALA A 79 7.61 12.68 6.38
CA ALA A 79 9.05 12.54 6.23
C ALA A 79 9.78 12.83 7.54
N TRP A 80 9.39 13.86 8.27
CA TRP A 80 9.98 14.19 9.57
C TRP A 80 9.77 13.06 10.59
N THR A 81 8.56 12.53 10.71
CA THR A 81 8.24 11.42 11.63
C THR A 81 9.08 10.17 11.30
N ASN A 82 9.12 9.78 10.03
CA ASN A 82 9.85 8.58 9.62
C ASN A 82 11.37 8.74 9.80
N LEU A 83 11.94 9.91 9.48
CA LEU A 83 13.39 10.10 9.45
C LEU A 83 13.96 10.59 10.80
N ASN A 84 13.24 11.46 11.53
CA ASN A 84 13.73 11.99 12.79
C ASN A 84 13.28 11.17 14.00
N MET A 85 12.03 10.69 14.00
CA MET A 85 11.54 9.86 15.12
C MET A 85 11.79 8.36 14.90
N ALA A 86 12.15 7.95 13.69
CA ALA A 86 12.26 6.54 13.28
C ALA A 86 10.96 5.77 13.53
N GLU A 87 9.83 6.45 13.42
CA GLU A 87 8.50 5.92 13.61
C GLU A 87 7.79 5.80 12.26
N THR A 88 6.97 4.76 12.10
CA THR A 88 6.13 4.64 10.90
C THR A 88 5.03 5.69 10.96
N TRP A 89 4.92 6.51 9.90
CA TRP A 89 3.81 7.45 9.78
C TRP A 89 2.49 6.70 9.70
N GLU A 90 1.60 6.99 10.61
CA GLU A 90 0.22 6.55 10.55
C GLU A 90 -0.62 7.71 10.00
N ASN A 91 -1.27 7.50 8.87
CA ASN A 91 -2.24 8.46 8.38
C ASN A 91 -3.36 8.57 9.42
N GLY A 92 -3.56 9.76 10.00
CA GLY A 92 -4.61 10.04 10.98
C GLY A 92 -6.04 10.03 10.39
N GLY A 93 -6.26 9.27 9.31
CA GLY A 93 -7.58 8.88 8.84
C GLY A 93 -8.20 7.88 9.80
N GLU A 94 -9.50 7.66 9.69
CA GLU A 94 -10.20 6.62 10.45
C GLU A 94 -9.38 5.32 10.38
N GLN A 95 -8.82 4.91 11.51
CA GLN A 95 -8.25 3.57 11.62
C GLN A 95 -9.40 2.61 11.37
N LEU A 96 -9.35 1.95 10.22
CA LEU A 96 -10.29 0.87 9.95
C LEU A 96 -10.07 -0.16 11.05
N ASP A 97 -11.09 -0.38 11.86
CA ASP A 97 -11.09 -1.43 12.86
C ASP A 97 -11.04 -2.78 12.13
N GLU A 98 -9.83 -3.35 12.07
CA GLU A 98 -9.59 -4.63 11.40
C GLU A 98 -10.52 -5.72 11.97
N GLU A 99 -10.80 -5.66 13.28
CA GLU A 99 -11.69 -6.61 13.93
C GLU A 99 -13.15 -6.43 13.47
N ALA A 100 -13.59 -5.19 13.25
CA ALA A 100 -14.91 -4.90 12.70
C ALA A 100 -15.05 -5.39 11.25
N LEU A 101 -14.02 -5.19 10.41
CA LEU A 101 -13.99 -5.74 9.05
C LEU A 101 -13.97 -7.27 9.06
N PHE A 102 -13.16 -7.88 9.92
CA PHE A 102 -13.10 -9.33 10.05
C PHE A 102 -14.43 -9.95 10.51
N LYS A 103 -15.17 -9.28 11.41
CA LYS A 103 -16.50 -9.70 11.87
C LYS A 103 -17.56 -9.63 10.78
N ARG A 104 -17.40 -8.74 9.78
CA ARG A 104 -18.29 -8.63 8.62
C ARG A 104 -18.07 -9.70 7.56
N ARG A 105 -17.02 -10.50 7.72
CA ARG A 105 -16.71 -11.58 6.76
C ARG A 105 -17.82 -12.63 6.76
N GLU A 106 -18.39 -12.87 5.61
CA GLU A 106 -19.39 -13.90 5.41
C GLU A 106 -18.73 -15.24 5.03
N LYS A 107 -19.39 -16.32 5.42
CA LYS A 107 -19.06 -17.68 4.96
C LYS A 107 -20.21 -18.18 4.12
N TYR A 108 -19.97 -18.31 2.85
CA TYR A 108 -20.96 -18.90 1.92
C TYR A 108 -20.47 -20.24 1.39
N GLY A 109 -21.42 -21.20 1.26
CA GLY A 109 -21.13 -22.58 0.86
C GLY A 109 -21.07 -22.79 -0.67
N CYS A 110 -20.80 -21.75 -1.44
CA CYS A 110 -20.73 -21.76 -2.90
C CYS A 110 -19.49 -20.98 -3.36
N GLU A 111 -19.07 -21.18 -4.61
CA GLU A 111 -17.94 -20.43 -5.14
C GLU A 111 -18.28 -18.96 -5.39
N VAL A 112 -19.46 -18.71 -5.96
CA VAL A 112 -19.97 -17.37 -6.22
C VAL A 112 -21.37 -17.22 -5.64
N PRO A 113 -21.63 -16.21 -4.76
CA PRO A 113 -22.96 -15.95 -4.22
C PRO A 113 -24.01 -15.66 -5.29
N ALA A 114 -25.29 -15.94 -4.97
CA ALA A 114 -26.40 -15.82 -5.91
C ALA A 114 -26.61 -14.39 -6.44
N ASP A 115 -26.34 -13.38 -5.61
CA ASP A 115 -26.56 -11.97 -5.93
C ASP A 115 -25.46 -11.37 -6.82
N VAL A 116 -24.40 -12.13 -7.13
CA VAL A 116 -23.35 -11.70 -8.04
C VAL A 116 -23.84 -11.76 -9.48
N LEU A 117 -23.78 -10.61 -10.17
CA LEU A 117 -24.21 -10.43 -11.55
C LEU A 117 -23.07 -10.59 -12.54
N TYR A 118 -21.86 -10.14 -12.20
CA TYR A 118 -20.67 -10.24 -13.04
C TYR A 118 -19.39 -10.28 -12.23
N LEU A 119 -18.31 -10.76 -12.87
CA LEU A 119 -16.98 -10.87 -12.25
C LEU A 119 -15.98 -9.96 -12.94
N THR A 120 -15.10 -9.34 -12.16
CA THR A 120 -13.91 -8.65 -12.65
C THR A 120 -12.67 -9.19 -11.96
N ALA A 121 -11.49 -8.92 -12.53
CA ALA A 121 -10.21 -9.25 -11.89
C ALA A 121 -9.29 -8.04 -11.80
N GLY A 122 -8.62 -7.90 -10.66
CA GLY A 122 -7.47 -7.02 -10.47
C GLY A 122 -6.20 -7.86 -10.39
N VAL A 123 -5.12 -7.41 -11.01
CA VAL A 123 -3.82 -8.11 -10.96
C VAL A 123 -2.74 -7.12 -10.60
N ASP A 124 -2.01 -7.41 -9.52
CA ASP A 124 -0.78 -6.72 -9.15
C ASP A 124 0.44 -7.46 -9.71
N THR A 125 1.44 -6.68 -10.15
CA THR A 125 2.64 -7.22 -10.81
C THR A 125 3.89 -6.90 -10.00
N GLN A 126 4.49 -7.91 -9.40
CA GLN A 126 5.76 -7.84 -8.70
C GLN A 126 6.88 -8.45 -9.54
N ASP A 127 8.13 -8.40 -9.06
CA ASP A 127 9.28 -8.97 -9.78
C ASP A 127 9.28 -10.51 -9.76
N ASP A 128 8.77 -11.10 -8.69
CA ASP A 128 8.82 -12.52 -8.35
C ASP A 128 7.46 -13.23 -8.35
N ARG A 129 6.36 -12.49 -8.63
CA ARG A 129 5.01 -13.04 -8.64
C ARG A 129 3.99 -12.13 -9.30
N LEU A 130 2.84 -12.71 -9.65
CA LEU A 130 1.60 -11.98 -9.96
C LEU A 130 0.57 -12.32 -8.88
N GLU A 131 -0.17 -11.33 -8.42
CA GLU A 131 -1.26 -11.49 -7.45
C GLU A 131 -2.57 -11.10 -8.13
N ALA A 132 -3.52 -12.04 -8.21
CA ALA A 132 -4.80 -11.83 -8.86
C ALA A 132 -5.95 -11.99 -7.87
N GLU A 133 -6.85 -11.03 -7.86
CA GLU A 133 -8.11 -11.08 -7.12
C GLU A 133 -9.30 -11.02 -8.09
N VAL A 134 -10.23 -11.96 -7.94
CA VAL A 134 -11.52 -11.97 -8.63
C VAL A 134 -12.57 -11.41 -7.69
N VAL A 135 -13.28 -10.39 -8.15
CA VAL A 135 -14.36 -9.73 -7.40
C VAL A 135 -15.67 -9.91 -8.15
N GLY A 136 -16.69 -10.36 -7.41
CA GLY A 136 -18.06 -10.41 -7.85
C GLY A 136 -18.79 -9.10 -7.53
N TRP A 137 -19.64 -8.64 -8.43
CA TRP A 137 -20.39 -7.41 -8.28
C TRP A 137 -21.88 -7.67 -8.42
N GLY A 138 -22.65 -7.12 -7.49
CA GLY A 138 -24.09 -7.19 -7.45
C GLY A 138 -24.77 -5.85 -7.71
N GLU A 139 -26.05 -5.77 -7.36
CA GLU A 139 -26.83 -4.55 -7.46
C GLU A 139 -26.30 -3.49 -6.47
N GLY A 140 -26.38 -2.20 -6.83
CA GLY A 140 -25.93 -1.11 -5.97
C GLY A 140 -24.42 -1.07 -5.71
N ALA A 141 -23.61 -1.74 -6.56
CA ALA A 141 -22.15 -1.89 -6.40
C ALA A 141 -21.73 -2.69 -5.16
N GLU A 142 -22.63 -3.53 -4.62
CA GLU A 142 -22.24 -4.54 -3.62
C GLU A 142 -21.18 -5.47 -4.21
N SER A 143 -20.20 -5.87 -3.40
CA SER A 143 -19.07 -6.64 -3.90
C SER A 143 -18.69 -7.80 -2.97
N TRP A 144 -18.20 -8.88 -3.57
CA TRP A 144 -17.71 -10.08 -2.89
C TRP A 144 -16.34 -10.46 -3.42
N GLY A 145 -15.37 -10.70 -2.50
CA GLY A 145 -14.11 -11.33 -2.85
C GLY A 145 -14.35 -12.81 -3.18
N ILE A 146 -14.15 -13.20 -4.44
CA ILE A 146 -14.44 -14.55 -4.92
C ILE A 146 -13.22 -15.45 -4.81
N ARG A 147 -12.10 -15.01 -5.33
CA ARG A 147 -10.86 -15.78 -5.31
C ARG A 147 -9.63 -14.88 -5.34
N TYR A 148 -8.70 -15.15 -4.46
CA TYR A 148 -7.36 -14.57 -4.50
C TYR A 148 -6.34 -15.66 -4.83
N THR A 149 -5.43 -15.39 -5.74
CA THR A 149 -4.43 -16.37 -6.20
C THR A 149 -3.09 -15.67 -6.44
N VAL A 150 -2.02 -16.31 -6.01
CA VAL A 150 -0.65 -15.85 -6.25
C VAL A 150 0.07 -16.80 -7.20
N PHE A 151 0.65 -16.26 -8.26
CA PHE A 151 1.45 -16.97 -9.25
C PHE A 151 2.92 -16.64 -9.01
N TYR A 152 3.64 -17.52 -8.32
CA TYR A 152 5.06 -17.32 -8.02
C TYR A 152 5.94 -17.62 -9.23
N GLY A 153 6.97 -16.80 -9.43
CA GLY A 153 8.00 -16.96 -10.45
C GLY A 153 8.46 -15.63 -11.03
N ASP A 154 9.61 -15.61 -11.68
CA ASP A 154 10.15 -14.40 -12.33
C ASP A 154 9.18 -13.93 -13.43
N THR A 155 8.58 -12.75 -13.24
CA THR A 155 7.59 -12.17 -14.13
C THR A 155 8.18 -11.67 -15.47
N LYS A 156 9.49 -11.85 -15.71
CA LYS A 156 10.08 -11.79 -17.05
C LYS A 156 9.76 -13.02 -17.89
N LEU A 157 9.46 -14.15 -17.23
CA LEU A 157 9.23 -15.42 -17.90
C LEU A 157 7.76 -15.55 -18.33
N GLN A 158 7.55 -16.05 -19.52
CA GLN A 158 6.22 -16.23 -20.10
C GLN A 158 5.34 -17.20 -19.29
N THR A 159 5.95 -18.18 -18.63
CA THR A 159 5.25 -19.24 -17.87
C THR A 159 4.34 -18.69 -16.77
N VAL A 160 4.74 -17.62 -16.08
CA VAL A 160 3.91 -16.99 -15.03
C VAL A 160 2.67 -16.32 -15.65
N TRP A 161 2.85 -15.69 -16.81
CA TRP A 161 1.77 -15.06 -17.56
C TRP A 161 0.81 -16.08 -18.20
N ASP A 162 1.31 -17.24 -18.60
CA ASP A 162 0.47 -18.35 -19.12
C ASP A 162 -0.41 -18.90 -18.00
N ALA A 163 0.11 -19.07 -16.81
CA ALA A 163 -0.65 -19.49 -15.63
C ALA A 163 -1.74 -18.46 -15.27
N LEU A 164 -1.43 -17.17 -15.32
CA LEU A 164 -2.42 -16.09 -15.16
C LEU A 164 -3.49 -16.18 -16.25
N ASP A 165 -3.10 -16.39 -17.51
CA ASP A 165 -4.05 -16.47 -18.63
C ASP A 165 -5.03 -17.63 -18.49
N GLU A 166 -4.55 -18.80 -18.10
CA GLU A 166 -5.39 -19.98 -17.80
C GLU A 166 -6.37 -19.67 -16.67
N PHE A 167 -5.92 -19.00 -15.62
CA PHE A 167 -6.78 -18.57 -14.52
C PHE A 167 -7.88 -17.58 -14.98
N LEU A 168 -7.52 -16.58 -15.76
CA LEU A 168 -8.48 -15.58 -16.27
C LEU A 168 -9.53 -16.16 -17.25
N LEU A 169 -9.28 -17.34 -17.81
CA LEU A 169 -10.22 -18.05 -18.70
C LEU A 169 -11.17 -18.98 -17.95
N GLN A 170 -10.97 -19.20 -16.65
CA GLN A 170 -11.83 -20.08 -15.86
C GLN A 170 -13.27 -19.58 -15.80
N SER A 171 -14.17 -20.50 -15.55
CA SER A 171 -15.55 -20.21 -15.20
C SER A 171 -15.76 -20.49 -13.74
N PHE A 172 -16.52 -19.64 -13.07
CA PHE A 172 -16.84 -19.69 -11.65
C PHE A 172 -18.30 -20.05 -11.49
N GLU A 173 -18.63 -21.03 -10.65
CA GLU A 173 -20.00 -21.51 -10.50
C GLU A 173 -20.74 -20.70 -9.44
N ARG A 174 -21.83 -20.05 -9.86
CA ARG A 174 -22.73 -19.33 -8.96
C ARG A 174 -23.66 -20.32 -8.22
N ALA A 175 -24.17 -19.89 -7.07
CA ALA A 175 -25.00 -20.72 -6.19
C ALA A 175 -26.23 -21.37 -6.87
N ASP A 176 -26.71 -20.79 -7.95
CA ASP A 176 -27.82 -21.33 -8.79
C ASP A 176 -27.37 -22.26 -9.93
N GLY A 177 -26.06 -22.58 -9.99
CA GLY A 177 -25.45 -23.41 -11.05
C GLY A 177 -25.03 -22.65 -12.29
N ALA A 178 -25.31 -21.36 -12.41
CA ALA A 178 -24.85 -20.54 -13.53
C ALA A 178 -23.34 -20.39 -13.54
N LYS A 179 -22.71 -20.45 -14.71
CA LYS A 179 -21.28 -20.26 -14.88
C LYS A 179 -20.97 -18.84 -15.31
N LEU A 180 -20.30 -18.10 -14.44
CA LEU A 180 -19.84 -16.74 -14.72
C LEU A 180 -18.38 -16.76 -15.19
N LYS A 181 -18.04 -15.82 -16.08
CA LYS A 181 -16.68 -15.57 -16.53
C LYS A 181 -16.25 -14.17 -16.11
N ILE A 182 -14.95 -13.96 -15.97
CA ILE A 182 -14.37 -12.63 -15.76
C ILE A 182 -14.61 -11.81 -17.03
N ILE A 183 -15.34 -10.71 -16.91
CA ILE A 183 -15.69 -9.84 -18.04
C ILE A 183 -14.70 -8.70 -18.28
N CYS A 184 -13.92 -8.34 -17.27
CA CYS A 184 -12.89 -7.31 -17.35
C CYS A 184 -11.75 -7.65 -16.40
N THR A 185 -10.52 -7.42 -16.85
CA THR A 185 -9.31 -7.57 -16.02
C THR A 185 -8.46 -6.32 -16.14
N CYS A 186 -8.07 -5.78 -14.99
CA CYS A 186 -7.13 -4.66 -14.89
C CYS A 186 -5.81 -5.14 -14.30
N ILE A 187 -4.68 -4.87 -14.97
CA ILE A 187 -3.34 -5.28 -14.53
C ILE A 187 -2.50 -4.03 -14.25
N ASP A 188 -1.96 -3.92 -13.02
CA ASP A 188 -1.11 -2.79 -12.69
C ASP A 188 0.21 -2.83 -13.48
N SER A 189 0.56 -1.68 -14.07
CA SER A 189 1.77 -1.46 -14.83
C SER A 189 2.67 -0.39 -14.22
N GLY A 190 2.44 -0.04 -12.95
CA GLY A 190 3.18 1.01 -12.23
C GLY A 190 4.64 0.68 -11.93
N GLY A 191 5.02 -0.60 -11.90
CA GLY A 191 6.34 -1.09 -11.52
C GLY A 191 7.31 -1.32 -12.69
N HIS A 192 8.37 -2.07 -12.38
CA HIS A 192 9.47 -2.36 -13.32
C HIS A 192 9.07 -3.27 -14.51
N ARG A 193 7.95 -3.98 -14.39
CA ARG A 193 7.44 -4.95 -15.37
C ARG A 193 6.40 -4.39 -16.34
N ALA A 194 6.29 -3.07 -16.45
CA ALA A 194 5.30 -2.42 -17.30
C ALA A 194 5.28 -2.95 -18.75
N ASN A 195 6.45 -3.28 -19.31
CA ASN A 195 6.54 -3.77 -20.69
C ASN A 195 5.92 -5.17 -20.85
N GLU A 196 6.14 -6.05 -19.91
CA GLU A 196 5.55 -7.40 -19.86
C GLU A 196 4.02 -7.32 -19.72
N VAL A 197 3.53 -6.43 -18.85
CA VAL A 197 2.09 -6.12 -18.72
C VAL A 197 1.52 -5.64 -20.05
N TYR A 198 2.18 -4.71 -20.73
CA TYR A 198 1.70 -4.19 -22.01
C TYR A 198 1.64 -5.27 -23.10
N LYS A 199 2.66 -6.14 -23.18
CA LYS A 199 2.66 -7.29 -24.11
C LYS A 199 1.49 -8.22 -23.83
N PHE A 200 1.26 -8.56 -22.58
CA PHE A 200 0.19 -9.45 -22.16
C PHE A 200 -1.19 -8.86 -22.47
N CYS A 201 -1.44 -7.60 -22.15
CA CYS A 201 -2.71 -6.92 -22.36
C CYS A 201 -3.01 -6.68 -23.84
N LYS A 202 -2.00 -6.34 -24.66
CA LYS A 202 -2.17 -6.00 -26.07
C LYS A 202 -2.93 -7.05 -26.86
N VAL A 203 -2.56 -8.32 -26.72
CA VAL A 203 -3.17 -9.42 -27.47
C VAL A 203 -4.49 -9.91 -26.86
N ARG A 204 -4.84 -9.40 -25.66
CA ARG A 204 -6.02 -9.78 -24.89
C ARG A 204 -7.06 -8.67 -24.77
N THR A 205 -6.86 -7.56 -25.49
CA THR A 205 -7.79 -6.41 -25.48
C THR A 205 -9.22 -6.82 -25.84
N ALA A 206 -9.40 -7.79 -26.76
CA ALA A 206 -10.72 -8.32 -27.11
C ALA A 206 -11.45 -9.06 -25.96
N ARG A 207 -10.70 -9.44 -24.92
CA ARG A 207 -11.24 -10.06 -23.68
C ARG A 207 -11.32 -9.03 -22.54
N ASN A 208 -11.21 -7.74 -22.83
CA ASN A 208 -11.21 -6.65 -21.85
C ASN A 208 -10.09 -6.79 -20.80
N VAL A 209 -8.89 -7.21 -21.22
CA VAL A 209 -7.69 -7.20 -20.36
C VAL A 209 -6.91 -5.94 -20.64
N PHE A 210 -6.79 -5.07 -19.63
CA PHE A 210 -6.24 -3.74 -19.78
C PHE A 210 -5.10 -3.47 -18.79
N ALA A 211 -4.09 -2.75 -19.25
CA ALA A 211 -3.07 -2.19 -18.37
C ALA A 211 -3.61 -0.93 -17.69
N ILE A 212 -3.40 -0.83 -16.39
CA ILE A 212 -3.72 0.35 -15.58
C ILE A 212 -2.47 0.91 -14.94
N LYS A 213 -2.51 2.19 -14.54
CA LYS A 213 -1.48 2.85 -13.75
C LYS A 213 -2.11 3.90 -12.87
N GLY A 214 -1.78 3.90 -11.56
CA GLY A 214 -2.16 4.95 -10.63
C GLY A 214 -1.41 6.27 -10.91
N GLN A 215 -2.07 7.38 -10.67
CA GLN A 215 -1.50 8.72 -10.69
C GLN A 215 -2.09 9.53 -9.54
N GLY A 216 -1.22 10.02 -8.64
CA GLY A 216 -1.57 10.94 -7.57
C GLY A 216 -1.86 12.36 -8.06
N GLY A 217 -2.44 13.19 -7.15
CA GLY A 217 -2.78 14.59 -7.38
C GLY A 217 -4.21 14.79 -7.92
N ASP A 218 -4.64 16.02 -8.04
CA ASP A 218 -5.99 16.39 -8.53
C ASP A 218 -6.18 16.00 -10.00
N VAL A 219 -6.56 14.74 -10.22
CA VAL A 219 -6.78 14.16 -11.55
C VAL A 219 -8.11 13.41 -11.58
N PRO A 220 -8.76 13.28 -12.76
CA PRO A 220 -9.98 12.49 -12.89
C PRO A 220 -9.77 11.04 -12.48
N TYR A 221 -10.78 10.38 -11.90
CA TYR A 221 -10.74 8.96 -11.52
C TYR A 221 -10.26 8.05 -12.65
N ILE A 222 -10.67 8.32 -13.89
CA ILE A 222 -10.19 7.61 -15.08
C ILE A 222 -9.90 8.65 -16.17
N LYS A 223 -8.64 8.67 -16.63
CA LYS A 223 -8.25 9.48 -17.80
C LYS A 223 -8.57 8.75 -19.11
N ARG A 224 -8.73 9.52 -20.19
CA ARG A 224 -8.86 8.96 -21.53
C ARG A 224 -7.68 8.00 -21.80
N PRO A 225 -7.94 6.73 -22.19
CA PRO A 225 -6.89 5.75 -22.40
C PRO A 225 -5.96 6.16 -23.54
N THR A 226 -4.69 5.79 -23.40
CA THR A 226 -3.66 6.08 -24.39
C THR A 226 -2.94 4.82 -24.85
N LYS A 227 -2.26 4.91 -26.01
CA LYS A 227 -1.33 3.87 -26.49
C LYS A 227 0.12 4.37 -26.51
N ASN A 228 0.44 5.33 -25.65
CA ASN A 228 1.76 5.96 -25.57
C ASN A 228 2.78 5.08 -24.80
N ASN A 229 2.90 3.82 -25.20
CA ASN A 229 3.88 2.88 -24.69
C ASN A 229 4.53 2.11 -25.86
N ARG A 230 5.63 1.45 -25.57
CA ARG A 230 6.43 0.73 -26.59
C ARG A 230 5.61 -0.31 -27.35
N GLU A 231 4.74 -1.00 -26.65
CA GLU A 231 3.93 -2.10 -27.20
C GLU A 231 2.65 -1.62 -27.90
N LYS A 232 2.30 -0.32 -27.77
CA LYS A 232 1.03 0.23 -28.27
C LYS A 232 -0.21 -0.45 -27.65
N ALA A 233 -0.10 -0.95 -26.42
CA ALA A 233 -1.20 -1.45 -25.63
C ALA A 233 -2.05 -0.30 -25.08
N TRP A 234 -3.34 -0.55 -24.83
CA TRP A 234 -4.17 0.41 -24.12
C TRP A 234 -3.73 0.53 -22.66
N LEU A 235 -3.47 1.76 -22.23
CA LEU A 235 -3.15 2.12 -20.85
C LEU A 235 -4.20 3.07 -20.32
N PHE A 236 -4.81 2.70 -19.20
CA PHE A 236 -5.75 3.53 -18.44
C PHE A 236 -5.01 4.12 -17.22
N THR A 237 -5.03 5.44 -17.09
CA THR A 237 -4.49 6.11 -15.92
C THR A 237 -5.65 6.40 -14.96
N LEU A 238 -5.49 5.97 -13.70
CA LEU A 238 -6.48 6.11 -12.64
C LEU A 238 -6.01 7.14 -11.62
N GLY A 239 -6.91 8.01 -11.16
CA GLY A 239 -6.67 8.86 -10.00
C GLY A 239 -6.68 8.02 -8.74
N VAL A 240 -5.68 8.20 -7.86
CA VAL A 240 -5.48 7.36 -6.66
C VAL A 240 -5.39 8.16 -5.35
N ASP A 241 -5.88 9.40 -5.31
CA ASP A 241 -5.93 10.27 -4.12
C ASP A 241 -7.35 10.55 -3.69
#